data_e70986c14b56bd6f9cc1d867ff4add7a
#
_entry.id   e70986c14b56bd6f9cc1d867ff4add7a
#
_cell.length_a   1.000
_cell.length_b   1.000
_cell.length_c   1.000
_cell.angle_alpha   90.00
_cell.angle_beta   90.00
_cell.angle_gamma   90.00
#
_symmetry.space_group_name_H-M   'P 1'
#
loop_
_entity.id
_entity.type
_entity.pdbx_description
1 polymer ?
#
loop_
_entity_poly.entity_id
_entity_poly.type
_entity_poly.pdbx_seq_one_letter_code
_entity_poly.pdbx_strand_id
1 'polypeptide(L)'
;ESAKHFIKAKKEFMLDAEHFFDGYKANPKYALSCIKAAYDEGARWIVLCDTNGGTLPHEISKIVSEVTKVIPGKNLGIHAHNDTGNAVANSLAAVMSGVRQIQGTINGLGERCGNANLMSLIPTFYLKKDFSSKFEIGINSKNIKNLTECSRLLDEILNRKPNQHLPY
;
A
#
# COMPACT_ATOMS: atom_id res chain seq x y z
N GLU A 1 -7.24 1.36 23.87
CA GLU A 1 -8.19 0.33 24.42
C GLU A 1 -8.48 -0.76 23.40
N SER A 2 -8.93 -0.44 22.16
CA SER A 2 -9.26 -1.45 21.14
C SER A 2 -8.10 -2.41 20.85
N ALA A 3 -6.87 -1.90 20.70
CA ALA A 3 -5.67 -2.71 20.49
C ALA A 3 -5.50 -3.79 21.58
N LYS A 4 -5.69 -3.42 22.84
CA LYS A 4 -5.56 -4.36 23.98
C LYS A 4 -6.57 -5.50 23.92
N HIS A 5 -7.79 -5.25 23.41
CA HIS A 5 -8.78 -6.30 23.22
C HIS A 5 -8.37 -7.32 22.14
N PHE A 6 -7.82 -6.85 21.02
CA PHE A 6 -7.32 -7.75 19.96
C PHE A 6 -6.16 -8.62 20.46
N ILE A 7 -5.19 -8.01 21.15
CA ILE A 7 -4.04 -8.74 21.71
C ILE A 7 -4.51 -9.77 22.74
N LYS A 8 -5.40 -9.38 23.66
CA LYS A 8 -5.98 -10.31 24.66
C LYS A 8 -6.71 -11.48 24.01
N ALA A 9 -7.39 -11.24 22.88
CA ALA A 9 -8.07 -12.26 22.10
C ALA A 9 -7.13 -13.06 21.17
N LYS A 10 -5.80 -12.84 21.25
CA LYS A 10 -4.77 -13.46 20.38
C LYS A 10 -5.06 -13.26 18.89
N LYS A 11 -5.55 -12.07 18.52
CA LYS A 11 -5.78 -11.65 17.13
C LYS A 11 -4.71 -10.67 16.70
N GLU A 12 -4.28 -10.80 15.46
CA GLU A 12 -3.52 -9.73 14.82
C GLU A 12 -4.44 -8.57 14.45
N PHE A 13 -3.94 -7.36 14.59
CA PHE A 13 -4.64 -6.18 14.09
C PHE A 13 -3.66 -5.28 13.35
N MET A 14 -4.20 -4.47 12.46
CA MET A 14 -3.48 -3.41 11.78
C MET A 14 -4.18 -2.07 12.01
N LEU A 15 -3.41 -1.00 11.98
CA LEU A 15 -3.91 0.35 11.96
C LEU A 15 -3.80 0.89 10.53
N ASP A 16 -4.92 1.17 9.88
CA ASP A 16 -4.96 2.05 8.72
C ASP A 16 -4.99 3.50 9.23
N ALA A 17 -3.84 4.18 9.09
CA ALA A 17 -3.70 5.56 9.51
C ALA A 17 -4.25 6.48 8.41
N GLU A 18 -5.58 6.67 8.42
CA GLU A 18 -6.30 7.48 7.46
C GLU A 18 -5.80 8.93 7.44
N HIS A 19 -5.66 9.51 6.25
CA HIS A 19 -5.10 10.84 6.03
C HIS A 19 -3.69 11.03 6.59
N PHE A 20 -2.89 9.95 6.68
CA PHE A 20 -1.59 10.03 7.34
C PHE A 20 -0.67 11.07 6.70
N PHE A 21 -0.57 11.08 5.37
CA PHE A 21 0.34 12.00 4.67
C PHE A 21 -0.08 13.46 4.83
N ASP A 22 -1.37 13.75 4.80
CA ASP A 22 -1.89 15.10 5.06
C ASP A 22 -1.68 15.51 6.51
N GLY A 23 -1.98 14.61 7.45
CA GLY A 23 -1.75 14.81 8.86
C GLY A 23 -0.28 15.03 9.20
N TYR A 24 0.62 14.27 8.55
CA TYR A 24 2.06 14.44 8.71
C TYR A 24 2.53 15.80 8.19
N LYS A 25 2.07 16.23 7.02
CA LYS A 25 2.40 17.56 6.46
C LYS A 25 1.93 18.69 7.38
N ALA A 26 0.75 18.53 7.99
CA ALA A 26 0.19 19.51 8.92
C ALA A 26 0.89 19.51 10.29
N ASN A 27 1.14 18.35 10.85
CA ASN A 27 1.79 18.19 12.17
C ASN A 27 2.57 16.85 12.24
N PRO A 28 3.85 16.83 11.83
CA PRO A 28 4.66 15.61 11.83
C PRO A 28 4.76 14.93 13.20
N LYS A 29 4.94 15.73 14.25
CA LYS A 29 5.09 15.21 15.62
C LYS A 29 3.84 14.46 16.08
N TYR A 30 2.68 15.03 15.84
CA TYR A 30 1.41 14.41 16.19
C TYR A 30 1.16 13.14 15.39
N ALA A 31 1.32 13.19 14.05
CA ALA A 31 1.15 12.03 13.19
C ALA A 31 2.05 10.85 13.60
N LEU A 32 3.33 11.11 13.87
CA LEU A 32 4.26 10.08 14.34
C LEU A 32 3.86 9.53 15.71
N SER A 33 3.39 10.37 16.64
CA SER A 33 2.94 9.90 17.97
C SER A 33 1.73 8.97 17.87
N CYS A 34 0.79 9.24 16.97
CA CYS A 34 -0.40 8.41 16.76
C CYS A 34 -0.04 7.00 16.27
N ILE A 35 0.78 6.93 15.22
CA ILE A 35 1.18 5.63 14.65
C ILE A 35 2.08 4.85 15.62
N LYS A 36 2.95 5.55 16.34
CA LYS A 36 3.81 4.92 17.34
C LYS A 36 2.98 4.33 18.49
N ALA A 37 1.97 5.03 18.97
CA ALA A 37 1.09 4.50 20.02
C ALA A 37 0.42 3.19 19.62
N ALA A 38 -0.07 3.07 18.37
CA ALA A 38 -0.65 1.82 17.88
C ALA A 38 0.40 0.71 17.74
N TYR A 39 1.60 1.04 17.26
CA TYR A 39 2.70 0.09 17.15
C TYR A 39 3.14 -0.43 18.52
N ASP A 40 3.30 0.45 19.52
CA ASP A 40 3.70 0.08 20.88
C ASP A 40 2.64 -0.81 21.58
N GLU A 41 1.36 -0.68 21.21
CA GLU A 41 0.27 -1.54 21.69
C GLU A 41 0.14 -2.85 20.87
N GLY A 42 1.09 -3.14 19.98
CA GLY A 42 1.23 -4.43 19.30
C GLY A 42 0.55 -4.54 17.94
N ALA A 43 0.25 -3.44 17.26
CA ALA A 43 -0.20 -3.50 15.86
C ALA A 43 0.83 -4.23 15.00
N ARG A 44 0.37 -5.26 14.27
CA ARG A 44 1.22 -6.00 13.34
C ARG A 44 1.65 -5.14 12.16
N TRP A 45 0.73 -4.34 11.64
CA TRP A 45 0.95 -3.41 10.56
C TRP A 45 0.45 -2.02 10.91
N ILE A 46 1.25 -1.04 10.56
CA ILE A 46 0.87 0.37 10.51
C ILE A 46 0.84 0.77 9.05
N VAL A 47 -0.35 0.99 8.51
CA VAL A 47 -0.56 1.32 7.10
C VAL A 47 -0.71 2.83 6.96
N LEU A 48 0.17 3.42 6.18
CA LEU A 48 0.19 4.86 5.92
C LEU A 48 -0.75 5.13 4.74
N CYS A 49 -1.87 5.83 4.97
CA CYS A 49 -2.87 6.07 3.96
C CYS A 49 -2.68 7.43 3.27
N ASP A 50 -2.53 7.43 1.96
CA ASP A 50 -2.68 8.61 1.10
C ASP A 50 -4.15 8.70 0.68
N THR A 51 -5.00 9.06 1.64
CA THR A 51 -6.47 8.98 1.53
C THR A 51 -7.01 9.92 0.46
N ASN A 52 -6.42 11.11 0.30
CA ASN A 52 -6.80 12.05 -0.75
C ASN A 52 -6.11 11.77 -2.11
N GLY A 53 -5.16 10.84 -2.17
CA GLY A 53 -4.43 10.51 -3.39
C GLY A 53 -3.63 11.69 -3.97
N GLY A 54 -3.31 12.68 -3.14
CA GLY A 54 -2.67 13.91 -3.56
C GLY A 54 -1.17 13.98 -3.28
N THR A 55 -0.59 12.99 -2.62
CA THR A 55 0.83 12.99 -2.28
C THR A 55 1.67 12.54 -3.48
N LEU A 56 2.79 13.20 -3.72
CA LEU A 56 3.68 12.85 -4.83
C LEU A 56 4.76 11.84 -4.41
N PRO A 57 5.33 11.05 -5.34
CA PRO A 57 6.27 9.96 -5.00
C PRO A 57 7.49 10.40 -4.19
N HIS A 58 8.04 11.58 -4.45
CA HIS A 58 9.18 12.10 -3.70
C HIS A 58 8.81 12.50 -2.25
N GLU A 59 7.58 12.97 -2.04
CA GLU A 59 7.05 13.27 -0.71
C GLU A 59 6.82 11.97 0.07
N ILE A 60 6.25 10.94 -0.58
CA ILE A 60 6.11 9.59 -0.01
C ILE A 60 7.47 9.08 0.48
N SER A 61 8.49 9.11 -0.40
CA SER A 61 9.84 8.65 -0.04
C SER A 61 10.40 9.40 1.17
N LYS A 62 10.26 10.72 1.19
CA LYS A 62 10.75 11.55 2.30
C LYS A 62 10.04 11.22 3.61
N ILE A 63 8.70 11.17 3.60
CA ILE A 63 7.89 10.94 4.80
C ILE A 63 8.10 9.51 5.32
N VAL A 64 8.08 8.50 4.45
CA VAL A 64 8.32 7.11 4.83
C VAL A 64 9.71 6.94 5.44
N SER A 65 10.75 7.60 4.90
CA SER A 65 12.09 7.56 5.47
C SER A 65 12.15 8.14 6.91
N GLU A 66 11.31 9.12 7.23
CA GLU A 66 11.20 9.61 8.63
C GLU A 66 10.42 8.62 9.50
N VAL A 67 9.36 8.01 8.98
CA VAL A 67 8.58 7.01 9.71
C VAL A 67 9.42 5.78 10.05
N THR A 68 10.30 5.34 9.15
CA THR A 68 11.17 4.17 9.40
C THR A 68 12.18 4.36 10.53
N LYS A 69 12.42 5.60 10.95
CA LYS A 69 13.24 5.89 12.15
C LYS A 69 12.53 5.55 13.47
N VAL A 70 11.20 5.48 13.46
CA VAL A 70 10.37 5.23 14.65
C VAL A 70 9.63 3.90 14.63
N ILE A 71 9.32 3.36 13.45
CA ILE A 71 8.66 2.07 13.26
C ILE A 71 9.45 1.26 12.21
N PRO A 72 9.87 0.02 12.54
CA PRO A 72 10.59 -0.82 11.58
C PRO A 72 9.79 -1.05 10.30
N GLY A 73 10.44 -0.95 9.13
CA GLY A 73 9.78 -1.11 7.82
C GLY A 73 9.00 -2.42 7.66
N LYS A 74 9.44 -3.51 8.30
CA LYS A 74 8.74 -4.81 8.33
C LYS A 74 7.34 -4.76 8.97
N ASN A 75 7.00 -3.66 9.62
CA ASN A 75 5.71 -3.40 10.24
C ASN A 75 4.95 -2.25 9.55
N LEU A 76 5.50 -1.72 8.43
CA LEU A 76 4.88 -0.61 7.70
C LEU A 76 4.18 -1.09 6.43
N GLY A 77 2.98 -0.54 6.20
CA GLY A 77 2.20 -0.67 4.99
C GLY A 77 1.97 0.69 4.31
N ILE A 78 1.51 0.63 3.06
CA ILE A 78 1.04 1.78 2.27
C ILE A 78 -0.32 1.47 1.66
N HIS A 79 -1.24 2.43 1.75
CA HIS A 79 -2.51 2.44 1.06
C HIS A 79 -2.64 3.76 0.29
N ALA A 80 -2.54 3.71 -1.03
CA ALA A 80 -2.54 4.91 -1.85
C ALA A 80 -3.76 4.95 -2.76
N HIS A 81 -4.51 6.08 -2.71
CA HIS A 81 -5.53 6.42 -3.69
C HIS A 81 -4.93 7.05 -4.94
N ASN A 82 -5.68 7.03 -6.04
CA ASN A 82 -5.15 7.32 -7.38
C ASN A 82 -5.62 8.66 -7.97
N ASP A 83 -5.99 9.62 -7.14
CA ASP A 83 -6.59 10.89 -7.58
C ASP A 83 -5.63 11.73 -8.45
N THR A 84 -4.33 11.64 -8.20
CA THR A 84 -3.29 12.25 -9.05
C THR A 84 -2.69 11.30 -10.08
N GLY A 85 -3.23 10.07 -10.22
CA GLY A 85 -2.66 9.04 -11.10
C GLY A 85 -1.37 8.40 -10.56
N ASN A 86 -0.98 8.67 -9.31
CA ASN A 86 0.30 8.27 -8.75
C ASN A 86 0.25 7.07 -7.79
N ALA A 87 -0.90 6.43 -7.55
CA ALA A 87 -1.01 5.40 -6.53
C ALA A 87 0.00 4.25 -6.69
N VAL A 88 0.24 3.80 -7.91
CA VAL A 88 1.26 2.77 -8.21
C VAL A 88 2.67 3.31 -7.94
N ALA A 89 2.99 4.51 -8.44
CA ALA A 89 4.30 5.14 -8.23
C ALA A 89 4.56 5.41 -6.74
N ASN A 90 3.56 5.87 -6.00
CA ASN A 90 3.62 6.09 -4.56
C ASN A 90 3.88 4.78 -3.80
N SER A 91 3.21 3.69 -4.18
CA SER A 91 3.42 2.38 -3.57
C SER A 91 4.84 1.85 -3.80
N LEU A 92 5.37 2.01 -5.02
CA LEU A 92 6.76 1.64 -5.35
C LEU A 92 7.77 2.50 -4.57
N ALA A 93 7.54 3.81 -4.50
CA ALA A 93 8.38 4.75 -3.74
C ALA A 93 8.40 4.40 -2.24
N ALA A 94 7.24 4.04 -1.66
CA ALA A 94 7.12 3.60 -0.27
C ALA A 94 7.93 2.33 0.00
N VAL A 95 7.84 1.32 -0.88
CA VAL A 95 8.61 0.06 -0.72
C VAL A 95 10.11 0.33 -0.81
N MET A 96 10.56 1.15 -1.75
CA MET A 96 11.97 1.52 -1.85
C MET A 96 12.47 2.29 -0.63
N SER A 97 11.58 2.98 0.07
CA SER A 97 11.85 3.72 1.31
C SER A 97 11.70 2.90 2.60
N GLY A 98 11.31 1.60 2.48
CA GLY A 98 11.31 0.68 3.64
C GLY A 98 9.99 -0.01 3.95
N VAL A 99 8.86 0.37 3.36
CA VAL A 99 7.56 -0.31 3.54
C VAL A 99 7.63 -1.75 3.04
N ARG A 100 6.90 -2.67 3.68
CA ARG A 100 6.87 -4.10 3.34
C ARG A 100 5.47 -4.67 3.13
N GLN A 101 4.43 -3.85 3.18
CA GLN A 101 3.07 -4.23 2.83
C GLN A 101 2.49 -3.17 1.88
N ILE A 102 1.79 -3.60 0.85
CA ILE A 102 1.00 -2.72 -0.02
C ILE A 102 -0.46 -3.17 0.05
N GLN A 103 -1.35 -2.24 0.28
CA GLN A 103 -2.77 -2.41 0.02
C GLN A 103 -3.09 -1.84 -1.37
N GLY A 104 -3.74 -2.64 -2.18
CA GLY A 104 -4.16 -2.27 -3.52
C GLY A 104 -5.30 -3.16 -3.97
N THR A 105 -5.81 -2.91 -5.16
CA THR A 105 -6.96 -3.63 -5.69
C THR A 105 -6.71 -4.13 -7.12
N ILE A 106 -7.40 -5.20 -7.51
CA ILE A 106 -7.41 -5.67 -8.89
C ILE A 106 -8.02 -4.57 -9.77
N ASN A 107 -7.37 -4.27 -10.90
CA ASN A 107 -7.74 -3.21 -11.84
C ASN A 107 -7.78 -1.80 -11.22
N GLY A 108 -7.20 -1.61 -10.04
CA GLY A 108 -7.20 -0.32 -9.36
C GLY A 108 -8.57 0.14 -8.87
N LEU A 109 -9.53 -0.77 -8.71
CA LEU A 109 -10.87 -0.41 -8.25
C LEU A 109 -10.83 0.24 -6.87
N GLY A 110 -11.68 1.23 -6.67
CA GLY A 110 -11.79 1.93 -5.38
C GLY A 110 -12.61 3.20 -5.51
N GLU A 111 -12.62 3.95 -4.43
CA GLU A 111 -13.31 5.24 -4.37
C GLU A 111 -12.71 6.25 -5.34
N ARG A 112 -13.54 7.13 -5.87
CA ARG A 112 -13.19 8.23 -6.78
C ARG A 112 -12.41 7.74 -8.01
N CYS A 113 -11.08 7.95 -8.02
CA CYS A 113 -10.17 7.56 -9.11
C CYS A 113 -9.53 6.17 -8.89
N GLY A 114 -9.91 5.47 -7.82
CA GLY A 114 -9.44 4.13 -7.48
C GLY A 114 -8.23 4.10 -6.55
N ASN A 115 -7.70 2.90 -6.38
CA ASN A 115 -6.54 2.58 -5.53
C ASN A 115 -5.33 2.19 -6.37
N ALA A 116 -4.22 1.90 -5.70
CA ALA A 116 -3.05 1.32 -6.34
C ALA A 116 -3.41 0.01 -7.07
N ASN A 117 -3.13 -0.04 -8.38
CA ASN A 117 -3.49 -1.18 -9.22
C ASN A 117 -2.51 -2.34 -9.03
N LEU A 118 -3.00 -3.45 -8.45
CA LEU A 118 -2.23 -4.67 -8.28
C LEU A 118 -1.80 -5.30 -9.61
N MET A 119 -2.57 -5.08 -10.70
CA MET A 119 -2.21 -5.56 -12.03
C MET A 119 -0.96 -4.86 -12.59
N SER A 120 -0.61 -3.69 -12.09
CA SER A 120 0.64 -2.99 -12.41
C SER A 120 1.75 -3.32 -11.40
N LEU A 121 1.43 -3.37 -10.12
CA LEU A 121 2.40 -3.59 -9.04
C LEU A 121 3.02 -4.99 -9.08
N ILE A 122 2.21 -6.04 -9.17
CA ILE A 122 2.68 -7.43 -9.15
C ILE A 122 3.67 -7.69 -10.30
N PRO A 123 3.36 -7.38 -11.59
CA PRO A 123 4.32 -7.58 -12.66
C PRO A 123 5.57 -6.71 -12.51
N THR A 124 5.43 -5.49 -11.98
CA THR A 124 6.58 -4.62 -11.73
C THR A 124 7.54 -5.26 -10.73
N PHE A 125 7.05 -5.76 -9.60
CA PHE A 125 7.88 -6.45 -8.62
C PHE A 125 8.50 -7.74 -9.18
N TYR A 126 7.77 -8.47 -10.00
CA TYR A 126 8.23 -9.74 -10.55
C TYR A 126 9.23 -9.58 -11.69
N LEU A 127 8.99 -8.64 -12.61
CA LEU A 127 9.74 -8.52 -13.88
C LEU A 127 10.88 -7.49 -13.82
N LYS A 128 10.75 -6.43 -13.01
CA LYS A 128 11.75 -5.37 -12.99
C LYS A 128 12.88 -5.70 -12.02
N LYS A 129 14.11 -5.79 -12.57
CA LYS A 129 15.29 -6.21 -11.83
C LYS A 129 15.54 -5.40 -10.54
N ASP A 130 15.24 -4.10 -10.57
CA ASP A 130 15.39 -3.22 -9.41
C ASP A 130 14.53 -3.66 -8.21
N PHE A 131 13.44 -4.38 -8.45
CA PHE A 131 12.55 -4.94 -7.43
C PHE A 131 12.78 -6.44 -7.23
N SER A 132 12.75 -7.25 -8.30
CA SER A 132 12.82 -8.71 -8.19
C SER A 132 14.13 -9.23 -7.60
N SER A 133 15.22 -8.45 -7.68
CA SER A 133 16.49 -8.78 -7.03
C SER A 133 16.53 -8.48 -5.52
N LYS A 134 15.56 -7.71 -5.00
CA LYS A 134 15.56 -7.21 -3.61
C LYS A 134 14.36 -7.68 -2.80
N PHE A 135 13.26 -8.02 -3.47
CA PHE A 135 11.99 -8.32 -2.82
C PHE A 135 11.40 -9.61 -3.35
N GLU A 136 10.88 -10.41 -2.44
CA GLU A 136 10.08 -11.59 -2.73
C GLU A 136 8.61 -11.29 -2.43
N ILE A 137 7.72 -11.60 -3.37
CA ILE A 137 6.28 -11.27 -3.28
C ILE A 137 5.38 -12.49 -3.20
N GLY A 138 5.95 -13.70 -3.05
CA GLY A 138 5.17 -14.94 -3.01
C GLY A 138 4.49 -15.33 -4.35
N ILE A 139 4.71 -14.57 -5.42
CA ILE A 139 4.22 -14.88 -6.76
C ILE A 139 5.33 -15.55 -7.56
N ASN A 140 5.02 -16.68 -8.18
CA ASN A 140 5.95 -17.46 -8.99
C ASN A 140 5.55 -17.46 -10.48
N SER A 141 6.37 -18.08 -11.33
CA SER A 141 6.15 -18.15 -12.78
C SER A 141 4.86 -18.86 -13.18
N LYS A 142 4.29 -19.71 -12.33
CA LYS A 142 3.01 -20.39 -12.60
C LYS A 142 1.83 -19.45 -12.32
N ASN A 143 1.92 -18.67 -11.23
CA ASN A 143 0.83 -17.83 -10.77
C ASN A 143 0.73 -16.51 -11.53
N ILE A 144 1.86 -15.92 -11.95
CA ILE A 144 1.86 -14.65 -12.70
C ILE A 144 1.09 -14.72 -14.00
N LYS A 145 1.01 -15.89 -14.62
CA LYS A 145 0.24 -16.12 -15.87
C LYS A 145 -1.26 -15.83 -15.71
N ASN A 146 -1.78 -15.95 -14.51
CA ASN A 146 -3.20 -15.80 -14.21
C ASN A 146 -3.64 -14.33 -14.03
N LEU A 147 -2.71 -13.38 -14.06
CA LEU A 147 -3.04 -11.95 -13.81
C LEU A 147 -4.09 -11.43 -14.79
N THR A 148 -3.89 -11.64 -16.09
CA THR A 148 -4.83 -11.17 -17.11
C THR A 148 -6.19 -11.83 -16.96
N GLU A 149 -6.22 -13.12 -16.63
CA GLU A 149 -7.46 -13.86 -16.38
C GLU A 149 -8.20 -13.30 -15.15
N CYS A 150 -7.49 -13.05 -14.04
CA CYS A 150 -8.05 -12.42 -12.84
C CYS A 150 -8.64 -11.04 -13.15
N SER A 151 -7.93 -10.23 -13.94
CA SER A 151 -8.40 -8.90 -14.35
C SER A 151 -9.71 -8.99 -15.14
N ARG A 152 -9.76 -9.88 -16.13
CA ARG A 152 -10.93 -10.07 -16.99
C ARG A 152 -12.12 -10.65 -16.24
N LEU A 153 -11.88 -11.64 -15.37
CA LEU A 153 -12.92 -12.23 -14.53
C LEU A 153 -13.59 -11.16 -13.65
N LEU A 154 -12.79 -10.23 -13.08
CA LEU A 154 -13.36 -9.15 -12.30
C LEU A 154 -14.23 -8.22 -13.16
N ASP A 155 -13.78 -7.86 -14.35
CA ASP A 155 -14.57 -7.03 -15.26
C ASP A 155 -15.87 -7.73 -15.68
N GLU A 156 -15.83 -9.04 -15.89
CA GLU A 156 -17.02 -9.88 -16.20
C GLU A 156 -18.01 -9.87 -15.02
N ILE A 157 -17.54 -10.14 -13.79
CA ILE A 157 -18.36 -10.10 -12.57
C ILE A 157 -19.04 -8.74 -12.40
N LEU A 158 -18.32 -7.66 -12.71
CA LEU A 158 -18.81 -6.30 -12.60
C LEU A 158 -19.62 -5.82 -13.82
N ASN A 159 -19.80 -6.67 -14.83
CA ASN A 159 -20.43 -6.33 -16.11
C ASN A 159 -19.80 -5.08 -16.76
N ARG A 160 -18.47 -5.01 -16.78
CA ARG A 160 -17.68 -3.93 -17.37
C ARG A 160 -16.92 -4.43 -18.59
N LYS A 161 -16.72 -3.55 -19.57
CA LYS A 161 -15.79 -3.83 -20.66
C LYS A 161 -14.35 -3.76 -20.14
N PRO A 162 -13.48 -4.73 -20.49
CA PRO A 162 -12.06 -4.65 -20.14
C PRO A 162 -11.43 -3.37 -20.68
N ASN A 163 -10.63 -2.72 -19.85
CA ASN A 163 -9.87 -1.57 -20.30
C ASN A 163 -8.70 -2.03 -21.17
N GLN A 164 -8.70 -1.62 -22.45
CA GLN A 164 -7.65 -1.97 -23.41
C GLN A 164 -6.29 -1.30 -23.14
N HIS A 165 -6.24 -0.32 -22.27
CA HIS A 165 -5.04 0.43 -21.93
C HIS A 165 -4.47 0.08 -20.54
N LEU A 166 -4.87 -1.08 -19.99
CA LEU A 166 -4.25 -1.57 -18.73
C LEU A 166 -2.79 -1.97 -19.01
N PRO A 167 -1.86 -1.58 -18.10
CA PRO A 167 -0.48 -2.06 -18.16
C PRO A 167 -0.41 -3.58 -17.99
N TYR A 168 0.55 -4.20 -18.70
CA TYR A 168 0.81 -5.65 -18.71
C TYR A 168 -0.35 -6.46 -19.34
#